data_8dd63a58a499a4dbc6482da7c4ebe2f2
#
_entry.id   8dd63a58a499a4dbc6482da7c4ebe2f2
#
_cell.length_a   1.000
_cell.length_b   1.000
_cell.length_c   1.000
_cell.angle_alpha   90.00
_cell.angle_beta   90.00
_cell.angle_gamma   90.00
#
_symmetry.space_group_name_H-M   'P 1'
#
loop_
_entity.id
_entity.type
_entity.pdbx_description
1 polymer ?
#
loop_
_entity_poly.entity_id
_entity_poly.type
_entity_poly.pdbx_seq_one_letter_code
_entity_poly.pdbx_strand_id
1 'polypeptide(L)'
;MPLSPSETTRLLDSINHRPKKKLGQNFLIDGNIVRKSLTMADLPSGIPVVEIGPGLGTLTKQLLDRGHSVFGVEIDTTLFANLEDEFSNFIEQDKLNLINGDAVKNPVGNLPNEVDEFAVVANLPYAISSPWMESLLNSKKIPKHMVLMLQKEAVDRMNASHGTKHYNALTIFLRNAFKQTQTHPVPRQCFYPVPGIDSMLVRLDRLENPFLFSKDDRVLIRKIFTQRRKQIGALAKKENSSVREIMLKWLDDLNLPRNFRPEQIEADAWRELTIKEN
;
A
#
# COMPACT_ATOMS: atom_id res chain seq x y z
N MET A 1 0.76 -8.94 -24.04
CA MET A 1 0.80 -10.12 -23.13
C MET A 1 1.95 -9.92 -22.18
N PRO A 2 1.90 -10.42 -20.94
CA PRO A 2 3.06 -10.36 -20.06
C PRO A 2 4.23 -11.10 -20.70
N LEU A 3 5.43 -10.58 -20.45
CA LEU A 3 6.66 -11.12 -21.01
C LEU A 3 6.98 -12.47 -20.36
N SER A 4 7.38 -13.46 -21.17
CA SER A 4 7.98 -14.68 -20.64
C SER A 4 9.33 -14.38 -19.96
N PRO A 5 9.91 -15.29 -19.17
CA PRO A 5 11.24 -15.08 -18.58
C PRO A 5 12.31 -14.70 -19.60
N SER A 6 12.30 -15.34 -20.76
CA SER A 6 13.28 -15.07 -21.83
C SER A 6 13.06 -13.71 -22.51
N GLU A 7 11.81 -13.29 -22.69
CA GLU A 7 11.48 -11.97 -23.21
C GLU A 7 11.83 -10.88 -22.19
N THR A 8 11.55 -11.11 -20.91
CA THR A 8 11.95 -10.22 -19.82
C THR A 8 13.46 -10.02 -19.78
N THR A 9 14.24 -11.10 -19.88
CA THR A 9 15.70 -11.00 -19.89
C THR A 9 16.20 -10.23 -21.13
N ARG A 10 15.66 -10.55 -22.31
CA ARG A 10 16.03 -9.83 -23.56
C ARG A 10 15.70 -8.34 -23.48
N LEU A 11 14.54 -7.97 -22.95
CA LEU A 11 14.16 -6.57 -22.78
C LEU A 11 15.09 -5.87 -21.79
N LEU A 12 15.39 -6.49 -20.65
CA LEU A 12 16.33 -5.94 -19.67
C LEU A 12 17.73 -5.73 -20.26
N ASP A 13 18.21 -6.70 -21.05
CA ASP A 13 19.51 -6.58 -21.73
C ASP A 13 19.49 -5.47 -22.80
N SER A 14 18.40 -5.32 -23.56
CA SER A 14 18.27 -4.29 -24.61
C SER A 14 18.30 -2.87 -24.06
N ILE A 15 17.75 -2.65 -22.84
CA ILE A 15 17.78 -1.36 -22.14
C ILE A 15 18.98 -1.24 -21.18
N ASN A 16 19.94 -2.16 -21.26
CA ASN A 16 21.12 -2.23 -20.39
C ASN A 16 20.78 -2.14 -18.88
N HIS A 17 19.74 -2.83 -18.46
CA HIS A 17 19.26 -2.83 -17.08
C HIS A 17 19.44 -4.19 -16.40
N ARG A 18 19.80 -4.16 -15.12
CA ARG A 18 19.81 -5.34 -14.24
C ARG A 18 18.94 -5.08 -13.01
N PRO A 19 18.10 -6.06 -12.62
CA PRO A 19 17.22 -5.92 -11.46
C PRO A 19 17.98 -5.51 -10.19
N LYS A 20 17.54 -4.43 -9.55
CA LYS A 20 18.19 -3.84 -8.37
C LYS A 20 17.55 -4.37 -7.09
N LYS A 21 18.24 -5.24 -6.36
CA LYS A 21 17.75 -5.81 -5.08
C LYS A 21 17.37 -4.74 -4.07
N LYS A 22 18.13 -3.64 -3.99
CA LYS A 22 17.83 -2.51 -3.08
C LYS A 22 16.50 -1.82 -3.37
N LEU A 23 15.99 -1.91 -4.58
CA LEU A 23 14.68 -1.39 -4.99
C LEU A 23 13.57 -2.46 -4.91
N GLY A 24 13.91 -3.69 -4.56
CA GLY A 24 12.95 -4.80 -4.48
C GLY A 24 12.38 -5.21 -5.85
N GLN A 25 13.13 -4.99 -6.93
CA GLN A 25 12.66 -5.28 -8.29
C GLN A 25 12.49 -6.77 -8.53
N ASN A 26 11.24 -7.20 -8.72
CA ASN A 26 10.82 -8.54 -9.14
C ASN A 26 9.69 -8.35 -10.15
N PHE A 27 10.00 -8.54 -11.43
CA PHE A 27 9.07 -8.31 -12.54
C PHE A 27 8.09 -9.47 -12.65
N LEU A 28 6.82 -9.18 -12.77
CA LEU A 28 5.77 -10.19 -12.94
C LEU A 28 5.80 -10.71 -14.39
N ILE A 29 6.04 -12.03 -14.53
CA ILE A 29 6.17 -12.72 -15.81
C ILE A 29 5.03 -13.70 -16.10
N ASP A 30 4.07 -13.85 -15.19
CA ASP A 30 2.93 -14.76 -15.35
C ASP A 30 1.65 -14.01 -15.73
N GLY A 31 1.17 -14.29 -16.96
CA GLY A 31 -0.04 -13.68 -17.49
C GLY A 31 -1.32 -14.05 -16.78
N ASN A 32 -1.36 -15.21 -16.11
CA ASN A 32 -2.53 -15.60 -15.33
C ASN A 32 -2.64 -14.73 -14.10
N ILE A 33 -1.52 -14.41 -13.46
CA ILE A 33 -1.48 -13.54 -12.29
C ILE A 33 -1.82 -12.09 -12.67
N VAL A 34 -1.32 -11.60 -13.82
CA VAL A 34 -1.74 -10.27 -14.34
C VAL A 34 -3.25 -10.22 -14.55
N ARG A 35 -3.82 -11.22 -15.24
CA ARG A 35 -5.28 -11.31 -15.44
C ARG A 35 -6.03 -11.41 -14.10
N LYS A 36 -5.49 -12.21 -13.17
CA LYS A 36 -6.08 -12.34 -11.83
C LYS A 36 -6.11 -11.03 -11.07
N SER A 37 -5.02 -10.23 -11.13
CA SER A 37 -4.95 -8.89 -10.52
C SER A 37 -6.08 -8.00 -11.04
N LEU A 38 -6.27 -7.97 -12.35
CA LEU A 38 -7.29 -7.13 -12.99
C LEU A 38 -8.71 -7.63 -12.75
N THR A 39 -8.92 -8.97 -12.71
CA THR A 39 -10.21 -9.54 -12.33
C THR A 39 -10.55 -9.24 -10.86
N MET A 40 -9.56 -9.34 -9.97
CA MET A 40 -9.75 -8.97 -8.55
C MET A 40 -10.00 -7.48 -8.39
N ALA A 41 -9.40 -6.63 -9.23
CA ALA A 41 -9.63 -5.20 -9.18
C ALA A 41 -11.07 -4.83 -9.54
N ASP A 42 -11.68 -5.56 -10.51
CA ASP A 42 -13.07 -5.39 -10.93
C ASP A 42 -13.44 -3.90 -11.10
N LEU A 43 -12.61 -3.22 -11.91
CA LEU A 43 -12.67 -1.76 -12.03
C LEU A 43 -13.80 -1.33 -12.96
N PRO A 44 -14.61 -0.34 -12.58
CA PRO A 44 -15.52 0.33 -13.49
C PRO A 44 -14.77 0.93 -14.70
N SER A 45 -15.39 0.91 -15.87
CA SER A 45 -14.79 1.51 -17.08
C SER A 45 -14.38 2.95 -16.84
N GLY A 46 -13.17 3.31 -17.26
CA GLY A 46 -12.67 4.69 -17.21
C GLY A 46 -12.22 5.19 -15.84
N ILE A 47 -12.33 4.40 -14.77
CA ILE A 47 -11.81 4.84 -13.46
C ILE A 47 -10.29 5.05 -13.57
N PRO A 48 -9.75 6.19 -13.06
CA PRO A 48 -8.31 6.42 -13.00
C PRO A 48 -7.62 5.40 -12.10
N VAL A 49 -6.45 4.92 -12.52
CA VAL A 49 -5.66 3.93 -11.77
C VAL A 49 -4.28 4.48 -11.46
N VAL A 50 -3.90 4.41 -10.20
CA VAL A 50 -2.52 4.67 -9.77
C VAL A 50 -1.76 3.35 -9.76
N GLU A 51 -0.58 3.35 -10.37
CA GLU A 51 0.34 2.21 -10.39
C GLU A 51 1.67 2.59 -9.76
N ILE A 52 2.09 1.84 -8.75
CA ILE A 52 3.36 2.05 -8.05
C ILE A 52 4.38 1.03 -8.53
N GLY A 53 5.48 1.52 -9.08
CA GLY A 53 6.53 0.70 -9.68
C GLY A 53 6.07 -0.05 -10.93
N PRO A 54 5.67 0.64 -12.00
CA PRO A 54 5.27 0.02 -13.27
C PRO A 54 6.31 -0.96 -13.83
N GLY A 55 7.59 -0.71 -13.58
CA GLY A 55 8.69 -1.56 -13.98
C GLY A 55 8.81 -1.69 -15.50
N LEU A 56 8.54 -2.87 -16.03
CA LEU A 56 8.54 -3.13 -17.48
C LEU A 56 7.17 -2.87 -18.15
N GLY A 57 6.23 -2.24 -17.45
CA GLY A 57 4.93 -1.85 -18.00
C GLY A 57 3.93 -3.00 -18.23
N THR A 58 4.19 -4.19 -17.70
CA THR A 58 3.34 -5.37 -17.91
C THR A 58 1.89 -5.14 -17.45
N LEU A 59 1.71 -4.54 -16.27
CA LEU A 59 0.40 -4.25 -15.72
C LEU A 59 -0.14 -2.95 -16.31
N THR A 60 0.69 -1.92 -16.48
CA THR A 60 0.39 -0.65 -17.14
C THR A 60 -0.32 -0.87 -18.47
N LYS A 61 0.30 -1.69 -19.37
CA LYS A 61 -0.29 -1.99 -20.67
C LYS A 61 -1.69 -2.57 -20.57
N GLN A 62 -1.89 -3.50 -19.66
CA GLN A 62 -3.20 -4.16 -19.49
C GLN A 62 -4.27 -3.22 -18.93
N LEU A 63 -3.90 -2.23 -18.14
CA LEU A 63 -4.80 -1.18 -17.64
C LEU A 63 -5.18 -0.23 -18.77
N LEU A 64 -4.19 0.23 -19.55
CA LEU A 64 -4.39 1.12 -20.71
C LEU A 64 -5.25 0.44 -21.80
N ASP A 65 -4.97 -0.83 -22.13
CA ASP A 65 -5.75 -1.61 -23.11
C ASP A 65 -7.22 -1.79 -22.68
N ARG A 66 -7.55 -1.64 -21.39
CA ARG A 66 -8.92 -1.63 -20.86
C ARG A 66 -9.56 -0.24 -20.79
N GLY A 67 -8.86 0.78 -21.28
CA GLY A 67 -9.37 2.15 -21.36
C GLY A 67 -9.25 2.96 -20.05
N HIS A 68 -8.45 2.50 -19.07
CA HIS A 68 -8.16 3.28 -17.88
C HIS A 68 -7.09 4.33 -18.17
N SER A 69 -7.20 5.50 -17.52
CA SER A 69 -6.07 6.41 -17.41
C SER A 69 -5.17 5.95 -16.24
N VAL A 70 -3.86 5.88 -16.49
CA VAL A 70 -2.88 5.35 -15.52
C VAL A 70 -1.94 6.47 -15.06
N PHE A 71 -1.75 6.56 -13.75
CA PHE A 71 -0.84 7.49 -13.08
C PHE A 71 0.28 6.67 -12.42
N GLY A 72 1.42 6.58 -13.10
CA GLY A 72 2.54 5.72 -12.70
C GLY A 72 3.63 6.47 -11.93
N VAL A 73 4.18 5.84 -10.89
CA VAL A 73 5.35 6.34 -10.15
C VAL A 73 6.47 5.31 -10.25
N GLU A 74 7.55 5.63 -10.97
CA GLU A 74 8.72 4.76 -11.13
C GLU A 74 9.99 5.46 -10.61
N ILE A 75 10.69 4.81 -9.70
CA ILE A 75 11.91 5.36 -9.10
C ILE A 75 13.17 5.10 -9.94
N ASP A 76 13.14 4.04 -10.74
CA ASP A 76 14.27 3.65 -11.57
C ASP A 76 14.27 4.43 -12.89
N THR A 77 15.26 5.28 -13.09
CA THR A 77 15.36 6.16 -14.28
C THR A 77 15.45 5.40 -15.59
N THR A 78 16.07 4.22 -15.61
CA THR A 78 16.18 3.39 -16.81
C THR A 78 14.85 2.77 -17.19
N LEU A 79 14.11 2.25 -16.19
CA LEU A 79 12.77 1.72 -16.40
C LEU A 79 11.78 2.83 -16.75
N PHE A 80 11.90 3.99 -16.11
CA PHE A 80 11.09 5.16 -16.43
C PHE A 80 11.24 5.58 -17.89
N ALA A 81 12.50 5.73 -18.39
CA ALA A 81 12.76 6.08 -19.78
C ALA A 81 12.22 5.03 -20.76
N ASN A 82 12.34 3.73 -20.43
CA ASN A 82 11.75 2.66 -21.23
C ASN A 82 10.22 2.74 -21.28
N LEU A 83 9.56 3.10 -20.18
CA LEU A 83 8.11 3.28 -20.16
C LEU A 83 7.67 4.49 -20.99
N GLU A 84 8.43 5.59 -20.96
CA GLU A 84 8.13 6.76 -21.79
C GLU A 84 8.22 6.44 -23.28
N ASP A 85 9.23 5.65 -23.70
CA ASP A 85 9.40 5.24 -25.09
C ASP A 85 8.31 4.25 -25.52
N GLU A 86 8.12 3.16 -24.79
CA GLU A 86 7.16 2.08 -25.11
C GLU A 86 5.70 2.57 -25.14
N PHE A 87 5.35 3.51 -24.26
CA PHE A 87 3.97 4.01 -24.11
C PHE A 87 3.77 5.46 -24.59
N SER A 88 4.67 5.98 -25.44
CA SER A 88 4.63 7.36 -25.94
C SER A 88 3.26 7.76 -26.49
N ASN A 89 2.61 6.90 -27.29
CA ASN A 89 1.27 7.15 -27.82
C ASN A 89 0.20 7.33 -26.74
N PHE A 90 0.30 6.62 -25.61
CA PHE A 90 -0.65 6.78 -24.50
C PHE A 90 -0.37 8.05 -23.68
N ILE A 91 0.90 8.45 -23.61
CA ILE A 91 1.31 9.71 -22.98
C ILE A 91 0.79 10.89 -23.79
N GLU A 92 0.96 10.89 -25.12
CA GLU A 92 0.44 11.92 -26.04
C GLU A 92 -1.09 12.05 -26.01
N GLN A 93 -1.80 10.99 -25.63
CA GLN A 93 -3.27 10.97 -25.49
C GLN A 93 -3.73 11.26 -24.06
N ASP A 94 -2.86 11.68 -23.15
CA ASP A 94 -3.16 11.91 -21.73
C ASP A 94 -3.76 10.68 -21.01
N LYS A 95 -3.47 9.46 -21.52
CA LYS A 95 -3.90 8.19 -20.91
C LYS A 95 -2.89 7.62 -19.95
N LEU A 96 -1.61 7.95 -20.12
CA LEU A 96 -0.56 7.58 -19.19
C LEU A 96 0.17 8.83 -18.70
N ASN A 97 0.20 9.01 -17.39
CA ASN A 97 0.96 10.06 -16.74
C ASN A 97 2.02 9.41 -15.84
N LEU A 98 3.29 9.61 -16.15
CA LEU A 98 4.41 9.01 -15.44
C LEU A 98 5.20 10.07 -14.68
N ILE A 99 5.64 9.73 -13.48
CA ILE A 99 6.66 10.50 -12.75
C ILE A 99 7.86 9.62 -12.40
N ASN A 100 9.06 10.14 -12.64
CA ASN A 100 10.28 9.53 -12.13
C ASN A 100 10.50 10.01 -10.70
N GLY A 101 10.18 9.17 -9.71
CA GLY A 101 10.22 9.59 -8.32
C GLY A 101 9.97 8.50 -7.29
N ASP A 102 10.08 8.91 -6.04
CA ASP A 102 9.83 8.06 -4.88
C ASP A 102 8.33 8.04 -4.56
N ALA A 103 7.71 6.87 -4.67
CA ALA A 103 6.30 6.67 -4.37
C ALA A 103 5.95 6.92 -2.88
N VAL A 104 6.90 6.82 -1.97
CA VAL A 104 6.66 7.19 -0.56
C VAL A 104 6.43 8.69 -0.42
N LYS A 105 7.06 9.51 -1.29
CA LYS A 105 6.84 10.97 -1.33
C LYS A 105 5.64 11.36 -2.20
N ASN A 106 5.32 10.54 -3.19
CA ASN A 106 4.25 10.76 -4.17
C ASN A 106 3.31 9.54 -4.21
N PRO A 107 2.53 9.28 -3.15
CA PRO A 107 1.80 8.01 -3.00
C PRO A 107 0.69 7.79 -4.02
N VAL A 108 0.25 8.83 -4.71
CA VAL A 108 -0.78 8.77 -5.76
C VAL A 108 -0.29 9.36 -7.10
N GLY A 109 1.02 9.57 -7.25
CA GLY A 109 1.60 10.17 -8.45
C GLY A 109 1.07 11.59 -8.71
N ASN A 110 0.92 11.93 -9.99
CA ASN A 110 0.33 13.19 -10.44
C ASN A 110 -1.19 13.10 -10.63
N LEU A 111 -1.88 12.27 -9.84
CA LEU A 111 -3.34 12.19 -9.91
C LEU A 111 -3.96 13.57 -9.67
N PRO A 112 -4.77 14.10 -10.59
CA PRO A 112 -5.37 15.44 -10.46
C PRO A 112 -6.19 15.61 -9.18
N ASN A 113 -6.19 16.82 -8.62
CA ASN A 113 -6.88 17.08 -7.36
C ASN A 113 -8.39 16.92 -7.44
N GLU A 114 -8.94 17.06 -8.62
CA GLU A 114 -10.37 16.97 -8.94
C GLU A 114 -10.87 15.52 -8.99
N VAL A 115 -9.96 14.55 -9.06
CA VAL A 115 -10.32 13.13 -9.08
C VAL A 115 -10.61 12.67 -7.65
N ASP A 116 -11.87 12.40 -7.36
CA ASP A 116 -12.33 11.91 -6.05
C ASP A 116 -12.31 10.37 -5.94
N GLU A 117 -12.60 9.68 -7.05
CA GLU A 117 -12.63 8.23 -7.09
C GLU A 117 -11.53 7.68 -8.02
N PHE A 118 -10.66 6.86 -7.48
CA PHE A 118 -9.59 6.18 -8.21
C PHE A 118 -9.32 4.81 -7.57
N ALA A 119 -8.58 3.98 -8.29
CA ALA A 119 -8.10 2.70 -7.78
C ALA A 119 -6.58 2.67 -7.75
N VAL A 120 -6.02 1.74 -6.98
CA VAL A 120 -4.60 1.38 -7.05
C VAL A 120 -4.49 -0.07 -7.47
N VAL A 121 -3.72 -0.33 -8.52
CA VAL A 121 -3.38 -1.71 -8.92
C VAL A 121 -1.87 -1.76 -9.13
N ALA A 122 -1.16 -2.53 -8.31
CA ALA A 122 0.29 -2.51 -8.32
C ALA A 122 0.93 -3.83 -7.90
N ASN A 123 2.03 -4.19 -8.60
CA ASN A 123 3.02 -5.12 -8.08
C ASN A 123 3.99 -4.33 -7.19
N LEU A 124 3.58 -4.07 -5.96
CA LEU A 124 4.24 -3.11 -5.08
C LEU A 124 5.63 -3.61 -4.63
N PRO A 125 6.72 -2.84 -4.86
CA PRO A 125 8.04 -3.24 -4.39
C PRO A 125 8.04 -3.49 -2.87
N TYR A 126 8.51 -4.67 -2.45
CA TYR A 126 8.35 -5.13 -1.07
C TYR A 126 9.00 -4.20 -0.04
N ALA A 127 10.14 -3.59 -0.41
CA ALA A 127 10.87 -2.69 0.47
C ALA A 127 10.09 -1.44 0.89
N ILE A 128 9.16 -0.98 0.04
CA ILE A 128 8.38 0.23 0.29
C ILE A 128 6.92 0.00 0.66
N SER A 129 6.46 -1.26 0.74
CA SER A 129 5.04 -1.57 0.94
C SER A 129 4.45 -0.88 2.18
N SER A 130 5.07 -1.03 3.35
CA SER A 130 4.59 -0.37 4.59
C SER A 130 4.78 1.15 4.57
N PRO A 131 5.96 1.71 4.21
CA PRO A 131 6.14 3.16 4.10
C PRO A 131 5.18 3.82 3.11
N TRP A 132 4.94 3.19 1.95
CA TRP A 132 4.00 3.71 0.96
C TRP A 132 2.56 3.73 1.48
N MET A 133 2.10 2.65 2.11
CA MET A 133 0.75 2.61 2.70
C MET A 133 0.57 3.67 3.79
N GLU A 134 1.58 3.88 4.61
CA GLU A 134 1.55 4.95 5.61
C GLU A 134 1.48 6.32 4.96
N SER A 135 2.22 6.55 3.87
CA SER A 135 2.16 7.79 3.11
C SER A 135 0.80 7.99 2.45
N LEU A 136 0.23 6.93 1.86
CA LEU A 136 -1.11 6.96 1.28
C LEU A 136 -2.18 7.34 2.31
N LEU A 137 -2.14 6.74 3.51
CA LEU A 137 -3.06 7.08 4.61
C LEU A 137 -2.83 8.49 5.20
N ASN A 138 -1.67 9.11 4.90
CA ASN A 138 -1.37 10.49 5.26
C ASN A 138 -1.83 11.47 4.19
N SER A 139 -2.09 11.00 2.98
CA SER A 139 -2.59 11.85 1.91
C SER A 139 -4.07 12.20 2.15
N LYS A 140 -4.53 13.30 1.56
CA LYS A 140 -5.94 13.67 1.60
C LYS A 140 -6.82 12.77 0.74
N LYS A 141 -6.20 11.92 -0.09
CA LYS A 141 -6.87 11.07 -1.08
C LYS A 141 -6.53 9.62 -0.83
N ILE A 142 -7.55 8.81 -0.58
CA ILE A 142 -7.43 7.36 -0.49
C ILE A 142 -8.27 6.70 -1.59
N PRO A 143 -7.75 5.63 -2.22
CA PRO A 143 -8.43 4.96 -3.33
C PRO A 143 -9.74 4.29 -2.87
N LYS A 144 -10.66 4.11 -3.81
CA LYS A 144 -11.87 3.31 -3.59
C LYS A 144 -11.55 1.82 -3.45
N HIS A 145 -10.63 1.35 -4.30
CA HIS A 145 -10.17 -0.04 -4.32
C HIS A 145 -8.65 -0.08 -4.46
N MET A 146 -8.02 -1.04 -3.81
CA MET A 146 -6.61 -1.38 -4.03
C MET A 146 -6.48 -2.88 -4.32
N VAL A 147 -5.77 -3.23 -5.38
CA VAL A 147 -5.26 -4.59 -5.59
C VAL A 147 -3.75 -4.53 -5.61
N LEU A 148 -3.17 -5.10 -4.58
CA LEU A 148 -1.73 -5.04 -4.34
C LEU A 148 -1.14 -6.44 -4.32
N MET A 149 0.00 -6.60 -4.99
CA MET A 149 0.83 -7.78 -4.84
C MET A 149 1.92 -7.50 -3.83
N LEU A 150 1.95 -8.31 -2.77
CA LEU A 150 2.79 -8.09 -1.60
C LEU A 150 3.39 -9.41 -1.13
N GLN A 151 4.43 -9.35 -0.32
CA GLN A 151 4.88 -10.52 0.41
C GLN A 151 3.77 -11.02 1.35
N LYS A 152 3.62 -12.34 1.46
CA LYS A 152 2.59 -12.96 2.32
C LYS A 152 2.60 -12.41 3.74
N GLU A 153 3.79 -12.25 4.34
CA GLU A 153 3.92 -11.69 5.71
C GLU A 153 3.39 -10.25 5.82
N ALA A 154 3.53 -9.42 4.77
CA ALA A 154 2.98 -8.07 4.77
C ALA A 154 1.45 -8.10 4.77
N VAL A 155 0.83 -8.98 3.99
CA VAL A 155 -0.63 -9.18 3.98
C VAL A 155 -1.13 -9.69 5.33
N ASP A 156 -0.42 -10.65 5.92
CA ASP A 156 -0.75 -11.20 7.25
C ASP A 156 -0.73 -10.09 8.33
N ARG A 157 0.22 -9.14 8.24
CA ARG A 157 0.28 -7.98 9.15
C ARG A 157 -0.89 -7.01 8.93
N MET A 158 -1.28 -6.75 7.67
CA MET A 158 -2.36 -5.81 7.37
C MET A 158 -3.70 -6.27 7.92
N ASN A 159 -3.96 -7.58 7.90
CA ASN A 159 -5.20 -8.18 8.34
C ASN A 159 -5.13 -8.81 9.75
N ALA A 160 -4.06 -8.56 10.48
CA ALA A 160 -3.87 -9.16 11.78
C ALA A 160 -5.01 -8.80 12.75
N SER A 161 -5.53 -9.78 13.47
CA SER A 161 -6.46 -9.55 14.59
C SER A 161 -5.70 -9.06 15.82
N HIS A 162 -6.37 -8.26 16.65
CA HIS A 162 -5.84 -7.89 17.96
C HIS A 162 -5.47 -9.15 18.77
N GLY A 163 -4.53 -9.03 19.67
CA GLY A 163 -4.01 -10.17 20.45
C GLY A 163 -2.97 -11.02 19.71
N THR A 164 -2.69 -10.77 18.42
CA THR A 164 -1.72 -11.54 17.64
C THR A 164 -0.36 -10.82 17.51
N LYS A 165 0.69 -11.61 17.23
CA LYS A 165 2.06 -11.07 17.07
C LYS A 165 2.24 -10.11 15.90
N HIS A 166 1.38 -10.20 14.88
CA HIS A 166 1.45 -9.38 13.67
C HIS A 166 0.68 -8.06 13.78
N TYR A 167 -0.18 -7.94 14.79
CA TYR A 167 -0.96 -6.72 15.02
C TYR A 167 -0.05 -5.54 15.41
N ASN A 168 -0.21 -4.43 14.72
CA ASN A 168 0.65 -3.25 14.87
C ASN A 168 -0.09 -1.96 14.48
N ALA A 169 0.59 -0.80 14.58
CA ALA A 169 0.00 0.50 14.26
C ALA A 169 -0.55 0.58 12.82
N LEU A 170 0.18 0.08 11.81
CA LEU A 170 -0.28 0.09 10.43
C LEU A 170 -1.55 -0.76 10.25
N THR A 171 -1.66 -1.89 10.95
CA THR A 171 -2.89 -2.70 10.99
C THR A 171 -4.08 -1.89 11.43
N ILE A 172 -3.93 -1.09 12.51
CA ILE A 172 -4.98 -0.21 13.03
C ILE A 172 -5.39 0.81 11.97
N PHE A 173 -4.42 1.50 11.38
CA PHE A 173 -4.69 2.54 10.38
C PHE A 173 -5.40 1.98 9.15
N LEU A 174 -4.94 0.84 8.63
CA LEU A 174 -5.55 0.21 7.46
C LEU A 174 -6.96 -0.30 7.75
N ARG A 175 -7.17 -0.99 8.86
CA ARG A 175 -8.50 -1.54 9.22
C ARG A 175 -9.55 -0.46 9.48
N ASN A 176 -9.12 0.74 9.85
CA ASN A 176 -10.02 1.88 10.01
C ASN A 176 -10.36 2.60 8.70
N ALA A 177 -9.59 2.37 7.63
CA ALA A 177 -9.81 2.97 6.32
C ALA A 177 -10.33 1.96 5.28
N PHE A 178 -9.92 0.69 5.38
CA PHE A 178 -10.17 -0.33 4.38
C PHE A 178 -10.61 -1.67 4.98
N LYS A 179 -11.35 -2.43 4.19
CA LYS A 179 -11.69 -3.83 4.44
C LYS A 179 -10.98 -4.73 3.43
N GLN A 180 -10.29 -5.76 3.90
CA GLN A 180 -9.79 -6.82 3.03
C GLN A 180 -10.94 -7.70 2.58
N THR A 181 -11.13 -7.82 1.27
CA THR A 181 -12.27 -8.55 0.68
C THR A 181 -11.85 -9.81 -0.08
N GLN A 182 -10.65 -9.81 -0.67
CA GLN A 182 -10.15 -10.97 -1.41
C GLN A 182 -8.65 -11.14 -1.22
N THR A 183 -8.19 -12.39 -1.30
CA THR A 183 -6.77 -12.74 -1.40
C THR A 183 -6.55 -13.85 -2.42
N HIS A 184 -5.35 -13.90 -3.01
CA HIS A 184 -4.94 -14.98 -3.89
C HIS A 184 -3.44 -15.24 -3.74
N PRO A 185 -3.01 -16.48 -3.45
CA PRO A 185 -1.59 -16.80 -3.33
C PRO A 185 -0.89 -16.71 -4.69
N VAL A 186 0.33 -16.18 -4.69
CA VAL A 186 1.15 -16.02 -5.90
C VAL A 186 2.50 -16.68 -5.67
N PRO A 187 2.77 -17.82 -6.36
CA PRO A 187 4.06 -18.49 -6.26
C PRO A 187 5.21 -17.59 -6.71
N ARG A 188 6.33 -17.67 -6.03
CA ARG A 188 7.53 -16.88 -6.35
C ARG A 188 8.05 -17.08 -7.77
N GLN A 189 7.76 -18.23 -8.41
CA GLN A 189 8.13 -18.52 -9.79
C GLN A 189 7.42 -17.63 -10.82
N CYS A 190 6.35 -16.92 -10.42
CA CYS A 190 5.67 -15.95 -11.27
C CYS A 190 6.47 -14.65 -11.50
N PHE A 191 7.68 -14.55 -10.92
CA PHE A 191 8.52 -13.34 -10.98
C PHE A 191 9.92 -13.60 -11.53
N TYR A 192 10.51 -12.57 -12.12
CA TYR A 192 11.92 -12.51 -12.51
C TYR A 192 12.58 -11.22 -11.97
N PRO A 193 13.69 -11.31 -11.25
CA PRO A 193 14.25 -12.51 -10.62
C PRO A 193 13.27 -13.16 -9.64
N VAL A 194 13.44 -14.46 -9.37
CA VAL A 194 12.59 -15.17 -8.40
C VAL A 194 12.87 -14.63 -6.99
N PRO A 195 11.86 -14.10 -6.27
CA PRO A 195 12.05 -13.62 -4.89
C PRO A 195 12.29 -14.77 -3.91
N GLY A 196 12.80 -14.46 -2.72
CA GLY A 196 13.09 -15.46 -1.69
C GLY A 196 11.85 -16.11 -1.06
N ILE A 197 10.69 -15.45 -1.14
CA ILE A 197 9.42 -15.88 -0.52
C ILE A 197 8.25 -15.67 -1.48
N ASP A 198 7.17 -16.44 -1.24
CA ASP A 198 5.94 -16.31 -2.00
C ASP A 198 5.22 -14.97 -1.72
N SER A 199 4.42 -14.57 -2.68
CA SER A 199 3.63 -13.36 -2.65
C SER A 199 2.14 -13.68 -2.49
N MET A 200 1.38 -12.64 -2.31
CA MET A 200 -0.09 -12.70 -2.25
C MET A 200 -0.67 -11.45 -2.91
N LEU A 201 -1.65 -11.65 -3.76
CA LEU A 201 -2.56 -10.59 -4.16
C LEU A 201 -3.55 -10.35 -3.04
N VAL A 202 -3.80 -9.10 -2.73
CA VAL A 202 -4.82 -8.68 -1.76
C VAL A 202 -5.66 -7.57 -2.36
N ARG A 203 -6.99 -7.69 -2.21
CA ARG A 203 -7.92 -6.60 -2.49
C ARG A 203 -8.35 -5.96 -1.18
N LEU A 204 -8.22 -4.63 -1.14
CA LEU A 204 -8.67 -3.77 -0.06
C LEU A 204 -9.70 -2.80 -0.62
N ASP A 205 -10.90 -2.80 -0.07
CA ASP A 205 -11.96 -1.87 -0.44
C ASP A 205 -12.11 -0.81 0.66
N ARG A 206 -12.21 0.47 0.26
CA ARG A 206 -12.41 1.59 1.18
C ARG A 206 -13.74 1.39 1.93
N LEU A 207 -13.74 1.61 3.22
CA LEU A 207 -14.95 1.62 4.04
C LEU A 207 -15.87 2.76 3.59
N GLU A 208 -17.17 2.64 3.80
CA GLU A 208 -18.13 3.73 3.54
C GLU A 208 -17.80 4.97 4.35
N ASN A 209 -17.42 4.79 5.62
CA ASN A 209 -16.99 5.83 6.53
C ASN A 209 -15.55 5.56 6.97
N PRO A 210 -14.55 5.83 6.11
CA PRO A 210 -13.15 5.59 6.45
C PRO A 210 -12.69 6.58 7.52
N PHE A 211 -12.01 6.09 8.55
CA PHE A 211 -11.39 6.95 9.55
C PHE A 211 -9.88 7.07 9.28
N LEU A 212 -9.44 8.30 9.06
CA LEU A 212 -8.03 8.65 8.89
C LEU A 212 -7.53 9.36 10.13
N PHE A 213 -6.61 8.73 10.83
CA PHE A 213 -5.99 9.29 12.03
C PHE A 213 -5.21 10.58 11.69
N SER A 214 -5.24 11.56 12.57
CA SER A 214 -4.40 12.75 12.46
C SER A 214 -2.90 12.39 12.49
N LYS A 215 -2.04 13.31 12.12
CA LYS A 215 -0.58 13.09 12.19
C LYS A 215 -0.14 12.77 13.63
N ASP A 216 -0.69 13.49 14.60
CA ASP A 216 -0.32 13.37 16.01
C ASP A 216 -0.83 12.07 16.61
N ASP A 217 -2.06 11.67 16.28
CA ASP A 217 -2.59 10.36 16.69
C ASP A 217 -1.73 9.22 16.17
N ARG A 218 -1.32 9.27 14.89
CA ARG A 218 -0.43 8.25 14.31
C ARG A 218 0.93 8.21 15.00
N VAL A 219 1.51 9.35 15.32
CA VAL A 219 2.79 9.42 16.05
C VAL A 219 2.64 8.78 17.42
N LEU A 220 1.57 9.11 18.17
CA LEU A 220 1.30 8.52 19.48
C LEU A 220 1.09 7.00 19.38
N ILE A 221 0.20 6.55 18.50
CA ILE A 221 -0.09 5.13 18.34
C ILE A 221 1.18 4.33 17.97
N ARG A 222 2.00 4.84 17.05
CA ARG A 222 3.29 4.20 16.73
C ARG A 222 4.22 4.13 17.93
N LYS A 223 4.36 5.23 18.67
CA LYS A 223 5.15 5.28 19.89
C LYS A 223 4.69 4.23 20.91
N ILE A 224 3.39 4.09 21.10
CA ILE A 224 2.80 3.06 21.95
C ILE A 224 3.20 1.66 21.47
N PHE A 225 3.12 1.38 20.17
CA PHE A 225 3.46 0.07 19.59
C PHE A 225 4.95 -0.26 19.57
N THR A 226 5.85 0.71 19.71
CA THR A 226 7.29 0.40 19.96
C THR A 226 7.49 -0.33 21.28
N GLN A 227 6.55 -0.23 22.21
CA GLN A 227 6.58 -0.83 23.53
C GLN A 227 5.37 -1.76 23.78
N ARG A 228 4.84 -2.39 22.73
CA ARG A 228 3.57 -3.14 22.74
C ARG A 228 3.44 -4.21 23.82
N ARG A 229 4.55 -4.69 24.40
CA ARG A 229 4.53 -5.67 25.51
C ARG A 229 4.29 -5.04 26.89
N LYS A 230 4.33 -3.71 27.02
CA LYS A 230 4.02 -2.99 28.26
C LYS A 230 2.53 -2.73 28.35
N GLN A 231 2.05 -2.61 29.60
CA GLN A 231 0.66 -2.24 29.87
C GLN A 231 0.38 -0.81 29.44
N ILE A 232 -0.80 -0.56 28.87
CA ILE A 232 -1.18 0.74 28.32
C ILE A 232 -1.20 1.83 29.40
N GLY A 233 -1.65 1.54 30.60
CA GLY A 233 -1.62 2.48 31.72
C GLY A 233 -0.20 2.85 32.17
N ALA A 234 0.78 1.93 32.03
CA ALA A 234 2.18 2.23 32.29
C ALA A 234 2.82 3.08 31.17
N LEU A 235 2.34 2.94 29.92
CA LEU A 235 2.74 3.78 28.80
C LEU A 235 2.20 5.20 28.96
N ALA A 236 0.93 5.35 29.33
CA ALA A 236 0.32 6.65 29.60
C ALA A 236 1.09 7.47 30.66
N LYS A 237 1.59 6.80 31.72
CA LYS A 237 2.38 7.48 32.78
C LYS A 237 3.70 8.09 32.28
N LYS A 238 4.20 7.68 31.11
CA LYS A 238 5.45 8.17 30.51
C LYS A 238 5.25 9.38 29.61
N GLU A 239 4.01 9.68 29.27
CA GLU A 239 3.66 10.82 28.44
C GLU A 239 3.59 12.11 29.30
N ASN A 240 3.65 13.26 28.62
CA ASN A 240 3.38 14.54 29.26
C ASN A 240 1.97 14.57 29.88
N SER A 241 1.67 15.55 30.72
CA SER A 241 0.39 15.62 31.46
C SER A 241 -0.82 15.59 30.54
N SER A 242 -0.81 16.37 29.45
CA SER A 242 -1.93 16.49 28.51
C SER A 242 -2.20 15.16 27.80
N VAL A 243 -1.21 14.54 27.19
CA VAL A 243 -1.36 13.25 26.49
C VAL A 243 -1.74 12.13 27.48
N ARG A 244 -1.19 12.17 28.69
CA ARG A 244 -1.54 11.22 29.76
C ARG A 244 -3.03 11.29 30.11
N GLU A 245 -3.56 12.48 30.32
CA GLU A 245 -4.98 12.70 30.62
C GLU A 245 -5.87 12.18 29.49
N ILE A 246 -5.53 12.49 28.24
CA ILE A 246 -6.24 11.98 27.06
C ILE A 246 -6.24 10.44 27.05
N MET A 247 -5.08 9.82 27.23
CA MET A 247 -4.97 8.35 27.23
C MET A 247 -5.75 7.70 28.37
N LEU A 248 -5.71 8.29 29.58
CA LEU A 248 -6.44 7.74 30.73
C LEU A 248 -7.95 7.90 30.56
N LYS A 249 -8.39 9.06 30.06
CA LYS A 249 -9.80 9.30 29.75
C LYS A 249 -10.31 8.34 28.67
N TRP A 250 -9.55 8.16 27.59
CA TRP A 250 -9.87 7.20 26.53
C TRP A 250 -10.06 5.77 27.07
N LEU A 251 -9.19 5.32 27.99
CA LEU A 251 -9.31 4.00 28.62
C LEU A 251 -10.58 3.91 29.49
N ASP A 252 -10.86 4.96 30.26
CA ASP A 252 -12.02 5.01 31.16
C ASP A 252 -13.34 5.10 30.35
N ASP A 253 -13.42 5.92 29.29
CA ASP A 253 -14.59 6.08 28.43
C ASP A 253 -14.97 4.75 27.72
N LEU A 254 -13.97 3.94 27.31
CA LEU A 254 -14.18 2.64 26.66
C LEU A 254 -14.16 1.45 27.64
N ASN A 255 -14.10 1.68 28.94
CA ASN A 255 -13.98 0.66 30.00
C ASN A 255 -12.82 -0.33 29.71
N LEU A 256 -11.71 0.16 29.13
CA LEU A 256 -10.53 -0.65 28.84
C LEU A 256 -9.64 -0.80 30.07
N PRO A 257 -9.28 -2.03 30.46
CA PRO A 257 -8.40 -2.26 31.61
C PRO A 257 -7.02 -1.62 31.40
N ARG A 258 -6.53 -0.87 32.37
CA ARG A 258 -5.22 -0.20 32.32
C ARG A 258 -4.04 -1.18 32.25
N ASN A 259 -4.25 -2.46 32.57
CA ASN A 259 -3.27 -3.54 32.45
C ASN A 259 -3.27 -4.20 31.07
N PHE A 260 -4.17 -3.84 30.15
CA PHE A 260 -4.11 -4.29 28.78
C PHE A 260 -2.81 -3.87 28.11
N ARG A 261 -2.35 -4.69 27.17
CA ARG A 261 -1.28 -4.31 26.25
C ARG A 261 -1.89 -3.68 24.99
N PRO A 262 -1.19 -2.80 24.30
CA PRO A 262 -1.67 -2.18 23.07
C PRO A 262 -2.21 -3.18 22.03
N GLU A 263 -1.56 -4.33 21.91
CA GLU A 263 -1.96 -5.39 20.97
C GLU A 263 -3.29 -6.08 21.31
N GLN A 264 -3.81 -5.91 22.53
CA GLN A 264 -5.09 -6.49 22.98
C GLN A 264 -6.30 -5.60 22.68
N ILE A 265 -6.05 -4.35 22.28
CA ILE A 265 -7.10 -3.36 22.01
C ILE A 265 -7.51 -3.45 20.55
N GLU A 266 -8.80 -3.53 20.29
CA GLU A 266 -9.36 -3.63 18.93
C GLU A 266 -9.07 -2.39 18.08
N ALA A 267 -9.03 -2.55 16.76
CA ALA A 267 -8.58 -1.48 15.86
C ALA A 267 -9.48 -0.25 15.87
N ASP A 268 -10.79 -0.42 15.99
CA ASP A 268 -11.78 0.65 16.01
C ASP A 268 -11.77 1.44 17.33
N ALA A 269 -11.43 0.80 18.45
CA ALA A 269 -11.30 1.49 19.74
C ALA A 269 -10.24 2.61 19.71
N TRP A 270 -9.23 2.51 18.84
CA TRP A 270 -8.20 3.53 18.68
C TRP A 270 -8.71 4.84 18.04
N ARG A 271 -9.88 4.84 17.38
CA ARG A 271 -10.50 6.06 16.82
C ARG A 271 -10.79 7.11 17.88
N GLU A 272 -11.09 6.66 19.08
CA GLU A 272 -11.43 7.53 20.21
C GLU A 272 -10.20 8.14 20.89
N LEU A 273 -8.99 7.59 20.61
CA LEU A 273 -7.73 8.17 21.09
C LEU A 273 -7.30 9.31 20.18
N THR A 274 -7.86 10.50 20.36
CA THR A 274 -7.56 11.68 19.56
C THR A 274 -6.82 12.74 20.36
N ILE A 275 -5.67 13.18 19.82
CA ILE A 275 -4.95 14.34 20.35
C ILE A 275 -5.56 15.57 19.66
N LYS A 276 -6.25 16.42 20.42
CA LYS A 276 -6.75 17.68 19.87
C LYS A 276 -5.54 18.54 19.44
N GLU A 277 -5.54 18.97 18.18
CA GLU A 277 -4.64 20.03 17.75
C GLU A 277 -4.97 21.29 18.58
N ASN A 278 -3.95 21.81 19.29
CA ASN A 278 -4.05 23.10 19.98
C ASN A 278 -3.88 24.23 18.98
#